data_a847b84264ba32d69d6bc6b2b1a50380
#
_entry.id   a847b84264ba32d69d6bc6b2b1a50380
#
_cell.length_a   1.000
_cell.length_b   1.000
_cell.length_c   1.000
_cell.angle_alpha   90.00
_cell.angle_beta   90.00
_cell.angle_gamma   90.00
#
_symmetry.space_group_name_H-M   'P 1'
#
loop_
_entity.id
_entity.type
_entity.pdbx_description
1 polymer ?
#
loop_
_entity_poly.entity_id
_entity_poly.type
_entity_poly.pdbx_seq_one_letter_code
_entity_poly.pdbx_strand_id
1 'polypeptide(L)'
;TAWRQPDAKLPRFAAMNVQTDGKLVQQDAAAAQPLHFRDNALTPGGFGLASTLDDYQRFARMLVNKGTLDGARILKRSTVKLMATDQLDPAIKERAWLPGKGAVGFGFDFAVRKSPPQTHEENRGAVGEFFWDGAASTLFWVDPANKLTAVFFVQTMPYDGTLHRDFRAAVYGPDYKGPPGD
;
A
#
# COMPACT_ATOMS: atom_id res chain seq x y z
N THR A 1 7.13 4.70 13.36
CA THR A 1 7.11 5.35 12.04
C THR A 1 7.70 6.74 12.12
N ALA A 2 8.70 7.07 11.32
CA ALA A 2 9.36 8.37 11.28
C ALA A 2 10.15 8.57 9.98
N TRP A 3 10.48 9.82 9.68
CA TRP A 3 11.38 10.19 8.59
C TRP A 3 12.81 9.76 8.87
N ARG A 4 13.46 10.38 9.85
CA ARG A 4 14.77 9.94 10.34
C ARG A 4 14.57 8.94 11.47
N GLN A 5 15.27 7.83 11.38
CA GLN A 5 15.22 6.82 12.43
C GLN A 5 16.26 7.12 13.53
N PRO A 6 15.95 6.84 14.81
CA PRO A 6 16.95 6.90 15.87
C PRO A 6 18.13 5.97 15.57
N ASP A 7 19.35 6.39 15.88
CA ASP A 7 20.58 5.64 15.58
C ASP A 7 20.54 4.21 16.11
N ALA A 8 19.98 3.99 17.29
CA ALA A 8 19.81 2.65 17.86
C ALA A 8 18.90 1.71 17.02
N LYS A 9 18.10 2.24 16.09
CA LYS A 9 17.22 1.46 15.22
C LYS A 9 17.79 1.24 13.81
N LEU A 10 18.84 1.96 13.43
CA LEU A 10 19.45 1.85 12.10
C LEU A 10 19.93 0.43 11.74
N PRO A 11 20.46 -0.38 12.67
CA PRO A 11 20.82 -1.78 12.36
C PRO A 11 19.63 -2.68 11.98
N ARG A 12 18.40 -2.24 12.25
CA ARG A 12 17.16 -2.94 11.88
C ARG A 12 16.57 -2.44 10.56
N PHE A 13 17.21 -1.47 9.92
CA PHE A 13 16.71 -0.92 8.68
C PHE A 13 16.86 -1.94 7.54
N ALA A 14 15.79 -2.19 6.79
CA ALA A 14 15.81 -3.14 5.70
C ALA A 14 16.73 -2.63 4.57
N ALA A 15 17.62 -3.48 4.10
CA ALA A 15 18.45 -3.18 2.95
C ALA A 15 17.62 -3.10 1.67
N MET A 16 18.00 -2.21 0.76
CA MET A 16 17.45 -2.15 -0.59
C MET A 16 18.09 -3.23 -1.45
N ASN A 17 17.29 -4.00 -2.17
CA ASN A 17 17.76 -4.94 -3.17
C ASN A 17 17.43 -4.37 -4.57
N VAL A 18 18.42 -4.37 -5.45
CA VAL A 18 18.27 -3.88 -6.82
C VAL A 18 18.48 -5.02 -7.78
N GLN A 19 17.58 -5.21 -8.70
CA GLN A 19 17.71 -6.22 -9.75
C GLN A 19 18.71 -5.71 -10.81
N THR A 20 19.80 -6.42 -10.96
CA THR A 20 20.86 -6.13 -11.93
C THR A 20 21.22 -7.41 -12.64
N ASP A 21 21.12 -7.44 -13.98
CA ASP A 21 21.42 -8.61 -14.82
C ASP A 21 20.76 -9.92 -14.35
N GLY A 22 19.49 -9.83 -13.96
CA GLY A 22 18.69 -10.96 -13.47
C GLY A 22 19.02 -11.44 -12.07
N LYS A 23 19.83 -10.69 -11.32
CA LYS A 23 20.19 -11.01 -9.91
C LYS A 23 19.77 -9.88 -8.98
N LEU A 24 19.36 -10.25 -7.78
CA LEU A 24 19.14 -9.29 -6.71
C LEU A 24 20.48 -8.96 -6.04
N VAL A 25 20.86 -7.69 -6.10
CA VAL A 25 22.07 -7.17 -5.49
C VAL A 25 21.69 -6.27 -4.33
N GLN A 26 22.11 -6.64 -3.13
CA GLN A 26 21.87 -5.84 -1.92
C GLN A 26 22.69 -4.56 -1.97
N GLN A 27 22.04 -3.43 -1.71
CA GLN A 27 22.66 -2.12 -1.58
C GLN A 27 22.85 -1.76 -0.12
N ASP A 28 23.87 -0.99 0.17
CA ASP A 28 24.00 -0.35 1.48
C ASP A 28 22.81 0.54 1.77
N ALA A 29 22.20 0.37 2.94
CA ALA A 29 20.95 1.06 3.27
C ALA A 29 21.12 2.59 3.36
N ALA A 30 22.25 3.07 3.89
CA ALA A 30 22.49 4.50 4.01
C ALA A 30 22.76 5.15 2.66
N ALA A 31 23.41 4.42 1.73
CA ALA A 31 23.63 4.89 0.35
C ALA A 31 22.33 4.89 -0.46
N ALA A 32 21.51 3.83 -0.35
CA ALA A 32 20.27 3.68 -1.10
C ALA A 32 19.13 4.56 -0.56
N GLN A 33 19.11 4.82 0.76
CA GLN A 33 18.02 5.50 1.44
C GLN A 33 18.54 6.57 2.44
N PRO A 34 19.33 7.53 1.99
CA PRO A 34 20.05 8.47 2.86
C PRO A 34 19.13 9.34 3.73
N LEU A 35 17.88 9.54 3.33
CA LEU A 35 16.90 10.35 4.07
C LEU A 35 16.62 9.83 5.48
N HIS A 36 16.85 8.55 5.74
CA HIS A 36 16.58 7.92 7.04
C HIS A 36 17.77 7.95 7.99
N PHE A 37 18.95 8.27 7.46
CA PHE A 37 20.23 8.23 8.18
C PHE A 37 20.83 9.62 8.49
N ARG A 38 20.15 10.68 8.06
CA ARG A 38 20.61 12.06 8.27
C ARG A 38 19.44 12.98 8.59
N ASP A 39 19.74 14.17 9.09
CA ASP A 39 18.75 15.23 9.23
C ASP A 39 18.44 15.84 7.88
N ASN A 40 17.16 16.08 7.63
CA ASN A 40 16.69 16.63 6.37
C ASN A 40 16.06 18.00 6.59
N ALA A 41 16.43 18.97 5.77
CA ALA A 41 15.83 20.30 5.82
C ALA A 41 14.37 20.30 5.35
N LEU A 42 14.01 19.34 4.50
CA LEU A 42 12.65 19.17 3.96
C LEU A 42 12.21 17.71 4.09
N THR A 43 10.99 17.52 4.55
CA THR A 43 10.31 16.22 4.59
C THR A 43 9.16 16.22 3.57
N PRO A 44 9.32 15.61 2.38
CA PRO A 44 8.26 15.57 1.36
C PRO A 44 7.02 14.83 1.85
N GLY A 45 5.82 15.26 1.44
CA GLY A 45 4.56 14.62 1.85
C GLY A 45 4.28 13.28 1.17
N GLY A 46 4.84 13.04 -0.02
CA GLY A 46 4.48 11.90 -0.86
C GLY A 46 5.34 10.64 -0.70
N PHE A 47 6.49 10.72 0.02
CA PHE A 47 7.38 9.55 0.21
C PHE A 47 8.34 9.77 1.38
N GLY A 48 9.00 8.69 1.82
CA GLY A 48 10.17 8.78 2.69
C GLY A 48 9.93 8.45 4.16
N LEU A 49 8.73 8.08 4.58
CA LEU A 49 8.52 7.51 5.91
C LEU A 49 9.06 6.08 5.98
N ALA A 50 9.82 5.77 7.03
CA ALA A 50 10.14 4.38 7.37
C ALA A 50 9.23 3.91 8.50
N SER A 51 8.76 2.66 8.38
CA SER A 51 7.80 2.07 9.31
C SER A 51 8.14 0.59 9.58
N THR A 52 7.43 -0.01 10.52
CA THR A 52 7.38 -1.46 10.71
C THR A 52 6.08 -2.02 10.15
N LEU A 53 6.04 -3.32 9.87
CA LEU A 53 4.80 -4.02 9.49
C LEU A 53 3.70 -3.79 10.53
N ASP A 54 4.03 -3.93 11.80
CA ASP A 54 3.06 -3.77 12.91
C ASP A 54 2.48 -2.36 12.97
N ASP A 55 3.33 -1.32 12.87
CA ASP A 55 2.86 0.07 12.87
C ASP A 55 1.93 0.34 11.68
N TYR A 56 2.33 -0.12 10.49
CA TYR A 56 1.54 0.13 9.29
C TYR A 56 0.25 -0.70 9.28
N GLN A 57 0.29 -1.93 9.80
CA GLN A 57 -0.91 -2.75 9.98
C GLN A 57 -1.90 -2.11 10.97
N ARG A 58 -1.43 -1.44 12.01
CA ARG A 58 -2.27 -0.66 12.92
C ARG A 58 -2.97 0.49 12.19
N PHE A 59 -2.27 1.19 11.30
CA PHE A 59 -2.87 2.22 10.42
C PHE A 59 -3.95 1.62 9.52
N ALA A 60 -3.68 0.51 8.84
CA ALA A 60 -4.66 -0.17 7.98
C ALA A 60 -5.89 -0.64 8.78
N ARG A 61 -5.69 -1.19 9.99
CA ARG A 61 -6.78 -1.58 10.91
C ARG A 61 -7.62 -0.38 11.32
N MET A 62 -7.02 0.75 11.59
CA MET A 62 -7.74 1.99 11.90
C MET A 62 -8.66 2.37 10.73
N LEU A 63 -8.19 2.25 9.50
CA LEU A 63 -8.98 2.58 8.31
C LEU A 63 -10.16 1.61 8.09
N VAL A 64 -9.95 0.28 8.16
CA VAL A 64 -11.05 -0.69 8.00
C VAL A 64 -12.09 -0.55 9.11
N ASN A 65 -11.68 -0.15 10.31
CA ASN A 65 -12.54 0.15 11.45
C ASN A 65 -13.13 1.59 11.40
N LYS A 66 -13.12 2.21 10.20
CA LYS A 66 -13.75 3.51 9.96
C LYS A 66 -13.24 4.61 10.91
N GLY A 67 -11.92 4.61 11.16
CA GLY A 67 -11.24 5.64 11.94
C GLY A 67 -11.09 5.35 13.43
N THR A 68 -11.30 4.11 13.87
CA THR A 68 -11.13 3.70 15.27
C THR A 68 -10.03 2.65 15.39
N LEU A 69 -9.16 2.78 16.37
CA LEU A 69 -8.12 1.79 16.69
C LEU A 69 -8.07 1.58 18.21
N ASP A 70 -8.13 0.33 18.64
CA ASP A 70 -8.02 -0.09 20.05
C ASP A 70 -8.92 0.75 21.00
N GLY A 71 -10.17 0.99 20.56
CA GLY A 71 -11.16 1.79 21.29
C GLY A 71 -11.05 3.31 21.11
N ALA A 72 -9.93 3.83 20.62
CA ALA A 72 -9.73 5.25 20.40
C ALA A 72 -10.20 5.71 19.00
N ARG A 73 -10.92 6.84 18.95
CA ARG A 73 -11.31 7.50 17.70
C ARG A 73 -10.16 8.38 17.19
N ILE A 74 -9.50 7.97 16.10
CA ILE A 74 -8.39 8.70 15.48
C ILE A 74 -8.92 9.63 14.38
N LEU A 75 -9.83 9.13 13.51
CA LEU A 75 -10.47 9.90 12.45
C LEU A 75 -11.98 9.78 12.54
N LYS A 76 -12.68 10.81 12.07
CA LYS A 76 -14.13 10.72 11.91
C LYS A 76 -14.46 9.67 10.83
N ARG A 77 -15.58 8.97 11.01
CA ARG A 77 -16.07 7.97 10.04
C ARG A 77 -16.28 8.59 8.64
N SER A 78 -16.79 9.82 8.60
CA SER A 78 -16.96 10.59 7.36
C SER A 78 -15.64 10.92 6.68
N THR A 79 -14.58 11.20 7.45
CA THR A 79 -13.24 11.45 6.91
C THR A 79 -12.67 10.22 6.22
N VAL A 80 -12.74 9.04 6.87
CA VAL A 80 -12.27 7.79 6.25
C VAL A 80 -13.09 7.47 5.00
N LYS A 81 -14.40 7.67 5.03
CA LYS A 81 -15.25 7.50 3.84
C LYS A 81 -14.80 8.42 2.70
N LEU A 82 -14.53 9.70 3.00
CA LEU A 82 -14.08 10.66 2.00
C LEU A 82 -12.72 10.27 1.39
N MET A 83 -11.77 9.84 2.23
CA MET A 83 -10.45 9.36 1.80
C MET A 83 -10.55 8.16 0.85
N ALA A 84 -11.46 7.24 1.13
CA ALA A 84 -11.68 5.99 0.38
C ALA A 84 -12.77 6.11 -0.71
N THR A 85 -13.11 7.31 -1.13
CA THR A 85 -14.07 7.56 -2.21
C THR A 85 -13.36 8.23 -3.38
N ASP A 86 -13.70 7.82 -4.59
CA ASP A 86 -13.17 8.42 -5.82
C ASP A 86 -13.51 9.92 -5.88
N GLN A 87 -12.48 10.75 -5.92
CA GLN A 87 -12.54 12.22 -5.99
C GLN A 87 -12.16 12.75 -7.37
N LEU A 88 -11.81 11.87 -8.31
CA LEU A 88 -11.48 12.29 -9.66
C LEU A 88 -12.71 12.84 -10.38
N ASP A 89 -12.48 13.84 -11.22
CA ASP A 89 -13.55 14.42 -12.05
C ASP A 89 -14.29 13.31 -12.83
N PRO A 90 -15.63 13.25 -12.76
CA PRO A 90 -16.45 12.29 -13.52
C PRO A 90 -16.24 12.37 -15.04
N ALA A 91 -15.72 13.48 -15.57
CA ALA A 91 -15.35 13.61 -16.98
C ALA A 91 -14.15 12.74 -17.38
N ILE A 92 -13.29 12.37 -16.44
CA ILE A 92 -12.18 11.45 -16.68
C ILE A 92 -12.76 10.04 -16.87
N LYS A 93 -12.77 9.55 -18.09
CA LYS A 93 -13.35 8.23 -18.44
C LYS A 93 -12.32 7.10 -18.33
N GLU A 94 -11.05 7.40 -18.64
CA GLU A 94 -9.98 6.41 -18.49
C GLU A 94 -9.71 6.13 -17.01
N ARG A 95 -9.90 4.88 -16.62
CA ARG A 95 -9.76 4.42 -15.23
C ARG A 95 -8.79 3.25 -15.08
N ALA A 96 -8.24 2.75 -16.19
CA ALA A 96 -7.26 1.65 -16.19
C ALA A 96 -5.82 2.15 -16.19
N TRP A 97 -5.55 3.24 -15.48
CA TRP A 97 -4.23 3.91 -15.45
C TRP A 97 -3.19 3.21 -14.56
N LEU A 98 -3.60 2.24 -13.73
CA LEU A 98 -2.69 1.40 -12.96
C LEU A 98 -2.66 -0.01 -13.57
N PRO A 99 -1.53 -0.45 -14.15
CA PRO A 99 -1.42 -1.77 -14.76
C PRO A 99 -1.81 -2.90 -13.79
N GLY A 100 -2.65 -3.83 -14.24
CA GLY A 100 -3.08 -4.99 -13.48
C GLY A 100 -3.97 -4.69 -12.27
N LYS A 101 -4.57 -3.50 -12.20
CA LYS A 101 -5.44 -3.09 -11.07
C LYS A 101 -6.92 -2.94 -11.47
N GLY A 102 -7.25 -3.07 -12.76
CA GLY A 102 -8.60 -2.82 -13.27
C GLY A 102 -8.97 -1.34 -13.28
N ALA A 103 -10.26 -1.05 -13.26
CA ALA A 103 -10.73 0.32 -13.19
C ALA A 103 -10.59 0.86 -11.76
N VAL A 104 -9.84 1.95 -11.63
CA VAL A 104 -9.60 2.62 -10.35
C VAL A 104 -9.94 4.11 -10.43
N GLY A 105 -10.45 4.64 -9.33
CA GLY A 105 -10.47 6.05 -9.02
C GLY A 105 -9.35 6.43 -8.09
N PHE A 106 -9.35 7.67 -7.59
CA PHE A 106 -8.40 8.11 -6.58
C PHE A 106 -9.10 8.95 -5.52
N GLY A 107 -8.93 8.57 -4.27
CA GLY A 107 -9.44 9.31 -3.11
C GLY A 107 -8.39 10.29 -2.58
N PHE A 108 -8.33 10.43 -1.26
CA PHE A 108 -7.23 11.17 -0.64
C PHE A 108 -6.16 10.17 -0.25
N ASP A 109 -5.06 10.15 -1.02
CA ASP A 109 -3.88 9.32 -0.83
C ASP A 109 -4.06 7.82 -1.17
N PHE A 110 -5.21 7.41 -1.71
CA PHE A 110 -5.49 6.01 -2.06
C PHE A 110 -6.09 5.89 -3.45
N ALA A 111 -5.62 4.90 -4.22
CA ALA A 111 -6.39 4.38 -5.34
C ALA A 111 -7.60 3.61 -4.81
N VAL A 112 -8.74 3.76 -5.47
CA VAL A 112 -10.01 3.12 -5.08
C VAL A 112 -10.51 2.26 -6.21
N ARG A 113 -10.72 0.96 -5.96
CA ARG A 113 -11.21 0.01 -6.96
C ARG A 113 -12.66 0.31 -7.34
N LYS A 114 -12.91 0.50 -8.64
CA LYS A 114 -14.22 0.83 -9.23
C LYS A 114 -14.94 -0.35 -9.87
N SER A 115 -14.20 -1.39 -10.26
CA SER A 115 -14.75 -2.61 -10.86
C SER A 115 -14.15 -3.85 -10.20
N PRO A 116 -14.87 -4.98 -10.20
CA PRO A 116 -14.29 -6.25 -9.78
C PRO A 116 -13.13 -6.64 -10.72
N PRO A 117 -12.16 -7.45 -10.25
CA PRO A 117 -11.15 -8.05 -11.11
C PRO A 117 -11.80 -8.87 -12.23
N GLN A 118 -11.38 -8.64 -13.45
CA GLN A 118 -11.95 -9.30 -14.64
C GLN A 118 -11.00 -10.31 -15.27
N THR A 119 -9.71 -10.17 -15.02
CA THR A 119 -8.67 -11.07 -15.54
C THR A 119 -7.81 -11.61 -14.41
N HIS A 120 -7.03 -12.64 -14.71
CA HIS A 120 -6.08 -13.22 -13.74
C HIS A 120 -4.92 -12.25 -13.44
N GLU A 121 -4.58 -11.39 -14.35
CA GLU A 121 -3.56 -10.36 -14.19
C GLU A 121 -4.01 -9.22 -13.28
N GLU A 122 -5.31 -8.98 -13.20
CA GLU A 122 -5.87 -8.03 -12.25
C GLU A 122 -5.80 -8.58 -10.83
N ASN A 123 -5.28 -7.79 -9.92
CA ASN A 123 -5.16 -8.21 -8.53
C ASN A 123 -6.53 -8.48 -7.91
N ARG A 124 -6.66 -9.59 -7.17
CA ARG A 124 -7.89 -9.95 -6.43
C ARG A 124 -8.29 -8.86 -5.43
N GLY A 125 -9.55 -8.79 -5.10
CA GLY A 125 -10.14 -7.82 -4.19
C GLY A 125 -11.56 -7.43 -4.62
N ALA A 126 -12.23 -6.60 -3.83
CA ALA A 126 -13.61 -6.18 -4.07
C ALA A 126 -13.70 -4.72 -4.51
N VAL A 127 -14.83 -4.35 -5.12
CA VAL A 127 -15.19 -2.95 -5.36
C VAL A 127 -15.22 -2.19 -4.04
N GLY A 128 -14.64 -1.00 -4.02
CA GLY A 128 -14.49 -0.19 -2.81
C GLY A 128 -13.25 -0.50 -1.98
N GLU A 129 -12.44 -1.49 -2.38
CA GLU A 129 -11.08 -1.64 -1.88
C GLU A 129 -10.29 -0.36 -2.17
N PHE A 130 -9.46 0.05 -1.23
CA PHE A 130 -8.54 1.15 -1.43
C PHE A 130 -7.12 0.77 -1.00
N PHE A 131 -6.13 1.26 -1.73
CA PHE A 131 -4.77 0.79 -1.63
C PHE A 131 -3.77 1.82 -2.15
N TRP A 132 -2.49 1.62 -1.81
CA TRP A 132 -1.38 2.25 -2.50
C TRP A 132 -0.15 1.37 -2.41
N ASP A 133 0.83 1.67 -3.26
CA ASP A 133 2.09 0.95 -3.31
C ASP A 133 3.29 1.92 -3.35
N GLY A 134 4.49 1.39 -3.24
CA GLY A 134 5.73 2.16 -3.24
C GLY A 134 6.69 1.71 -4.33
N ALA A 135 7.60 2.61 -4.70
CA ALA A 135 8.61 2.36 -5.73
C ALA A 135 9.49 1.13 -5.46
N ALA A 136 9.69 0.79 -4.18
CA ALA A 136 10.41 -0.41 -3.75
C ALA A 136 9.51 -1.66 -3.60
N SER A 137 8.38 -1.69 -4.31
CA SER A 137 7.43 -2.81 -4.36
C SER A 137 6.69 -3.09 -3.05
N THR A 138 6.66 -2.16 -2.12
CA THR A 138 5.78 -2.24 -0.94
C THR A 138 4.33 -2.10 -1.37
N LEU A 139 3.40 -2.71 -0.63
CA LEU A 139 1.97 -2.64 -0.89
C LEU A 139 1.19 -2.65 0.42
N PHE A 140 0.10 -1.90 0.47
CA PHE A 140 -0.96 -2.16 1.43
C PHE A 140 -2.32 -1.99 0.76
N TRP A 141 -3.33 -2.67 1.32
CA TRP A 141 -4.72 -2.42 0.95
C TRP A 141 -5.66 -2.64 2.11
N VAL A 142 -6.79 -2.00 2.00
CA VAL A 142 -7.96 -2.17 2.86
C VAL A 142 -9.12 -2.59 1.98
N ASP A 143 -9.69 -3.74 2.28
CA ASP A 143 -10.87 -4.29 1.59
C ASP A 143 -12.04 -4.37 2.58
N PRO A 144 -12.88 -3.33 2.63
CA PRO A 144 -13.99 -3.29 3.58
C PRO A 144 -15.05 -4.38 3.35
N ALA A 145 -15.25 -4.81 2.10
CA ALA A 145 -16.23 -5.82 1.76
C ALA A 145 -15.83 -7.20 2.31
N ASN A 146 -14.54 -7.51 2.28
CA ASN A 146 -13.99 -8.74 2.86
C ASN A 146 -13.56 -8.55 4.34
N LYS A 147 -13.72 -7.37 4.93
CA LYS A 147 -13.25 -7.02 6.29
C LYS A 147 -11.76 -7.31 6.47
N LEU A 148 -10.97 -7.05 5.45
CA LEU A 148 -9.58 -7.45 5.34
C LEU A 148 -8.67 -6.24 5.23
N THR A 149 -7.50 -6.34 5.86
CA THR A 149 -6.37 -5.45 5.63
C THR A 149 -5.13 -6.28 5.41
N ALA A 150 -4.26 -5.84 4.49
CA ALA A 150 -2.98 -6.48 4.29
C ALA A 150 -1.87 -5.45 4.06
N VAL A 151 -0.69 -5.79 4.51
CA VAL A 151 0.53 -4.98 4.36
C VAL A 151 1.64 -5.91 3.88
N PHE A 152 2.29 -5.52 2.82
CA PHE A 152 3.43 -6.24 2.23
C PHE A 152 4.63 -5.33 2.19
N PHE A 153 5.64 -5.64 2.97
CA PHE A 153 6.90 -4.90 3.01
C PHE A 153 8.02 -5.70 2.35
N VAL A 154 8.55 -5.14 1.31
CA VAL A 154 9.72 -5.59 0.57
C VAL A 154 10.51 -4.36 0.16
N GLN A 155 11.81 -4.51 -0.06
CA GLN A 155 12.68 -3.44 -0.52
C GLN A 155 13.40 -3.92 -1.78
N THR A 156 12.69 -3.86 -2.91
CA THR A 156 13.16 -4.33 -4.21
C THR A 156 12.90 -3.30 -5.30
N MET A 157 13.94 -2.98 -6.06
CA MET A 157 13.89 -2.08 -7.22
C MET A 157 14.40 -2.80 -8.48
N PRO A 158 13.90 -2.46 -9.68
CA PRO A 158 12.75 -1.62 -9.93
C PRO A 158 11.45 -2.21 -9.37
N TYR A 159 10.38 -1.43 -9.40
CA TYR A 159 9.03 -1.90 -9.02
C TYR A 159 8.65 -3.20 -9.73
N ASP A 160 8.18 -4.18 -8.96
CA ASP A 160 7.73 -5.48 -9.47
C ASP A 160 6.27 -5.76 -9.05
N GLY A 161 5.35 -5.54 -9.98
CA GLY A 161 3.93 -5.80 -9.77
C GLY A 161 3.57 -7.29 -9.67
N THR A 162 4.47 -8.22 -10.06
CA THR A 162 4.22 -9.66 -9.92
C THR A 162 4.21 -10.07 -8.45
N LEU A 163 5.07 -9.47 -7.62
CA LEU A 163 5.08 -9.68 -6.18
C LEU A 163 3.73 -9.31 -5.53
N HIS A 164 3.11 -8.23 -6.00
CA HIS A 164 1.79 -7.80 -5.51
C HIS A 164 0.70 -8.79 -5.88
N ARG A 165 0.68 -9.24 -7.13
CA ARG A 165 -0.28 -10.24 -7.62
C ARG A 165 -0.17 -11.53 -6.83
N ASP A 166 1.04 -12.05 -6.66
CA ASP A 166 1.28 -13.31 -5.99
C ASP A 166 0.94 -13.23 -4.49
N PHE A 167 1.30 -12.13 -3.82
CA PHE A 167 0.92 -11.90 -2.44
C PHE A 167 -0.61 -11.78 -2.27
N ARG A 168 -1.30 -11.04 -3.15
CA ARG A 168 -2.76 -10.93 -3.11
C ARG A 168 -3.42 -12.29 -3.37
N ALA A 169 -2.90 -13.07 -4.30
CA ALA A 169 -3.39 -14.42 -4.56
C ALA A 169 -3.25 -15.33 -3.32
N ALA A 170 -2.14 -15.22 -2.59
CA ALA A 170 -1.95 -15.96 -1.35
C ALA A 170 -2.91 -15.51 -0.23
N VAL A 171 -3.16 -14.20 -0.10
CA VAL A 171 -4.07 -13.66 0.92
C VAL A 171 -5.53 -14.04 0.68
N TYR A 172 -6.03 -13.92 -0.55
CA TYR A 172 -7.42 -14.26 -0.89
C TYR A 172 -7.63 -15.77 -1.11
N GLY A 173 -6.58 -16.52 -1.42
CA GLY A 173 -6.65 -17.94 -1.74
C GLY A 173 -7.06 -18.22 -3.20
N PRO A 174 -6.85 -19.47 -3.67
CA PRO A 174 -7.09 -19.83 -5.07
C PRO A 174 -8.58 -19.78 -5.46
N ASP A 175 -9.47 -20.06 -4.52
CA ASP A 175 -10.91 -20.20 -4.75
C ASP A 175 -11.71 -18.90 -4.54
N TYR A 176 -11.01 -17.76 -4.35
CA TYR A 176 -11.68 -16.50 -4.14
C TYR A 176 -12.53 -16.08 -5.35
N LYS A 177 -13.83 -15.92 -5.15
CA LYS A 177 -14.83 -15.57 -6.15
C LYS A 177 -15.48 -14.18 -5.94
N GLY A 178 -14.99 -13.45 -4.97
CA GLY A 178 -15.56 -12.17 -4.56
C GLY A 178 -15.88 -12.13 -3.07
N PRO A 179 -16.32 -10.97 -2.56
CA PRO A 179 -16.73 -10.85 -1.16
C PRO A 179 -17.92 -11.80 -0.88
N PRO A 180 -18.11 -12.21 0.38
CA PRO A 180 -19.33 -12.89 0.78
C PRO A 180 -20.54 -12.06 0.36
N GLY A 181 -21.54 -12.69 -0.24
CA GLY A 181 -22.83 -12.05 -0.48
C GLY A 181 -23.45 -11.58 0.84
N ASP A 182 -24.17 -10.47 0.79
CA ASP A 182 -24.99 -10.00 1.92
C ASP A 182 -26.16 -10.96 2.18
#